data_5ba12980285a97d0a78ecb8d777d2653
#
_entry.id   5ba12980285a97d0a78ecb8d777d2653
#
_cell.length_a   1.000
_cell.length_b   1.000
_cell.length_c   1.000
_cell.angle_alpha   90.00
_cell.angle_beta   90.00
_cell.angle_gamma   90.00
#
_symmetry.space_group_name_H-M   'P 1'
#
loop_
_entity.id
_entity.type
_entity.pdbx_description
1 polymer ?
#
loop_
_entity_poly.entity_id
_entity_poly.type
_entity_poly.pdbx_seq_one_letter_code
_entity_poly.pdbx_strand_id
1 'polypeptide(L)'
;ALLAACSLPALAGDAAPRIKPLGVDATVEGTSFADLTAQWWRWAFDLPVEPWLERDGDHCDQGQSGPVWFLAGTDGRFEPRRECSMPEGKHVLLPVINMIYYGANEMADCAQLKQSVRQNNDRLSSAVVLIDGVPVPDVERFRVATASCFRWDEGKPISGTNMAASD
;
A
#
# COMPACT_ATOMS: atom_id res chain seq x y z
N ALA A 1 -49.41 38.40 22.79
CA ALA A 1 -48.69 37.75 21.72
C ALA A 1 -47.84 36.62 22.30
N LEU A 2 -48.20 35.34 22.06
CA LEU A 2 -47.38 34.16 22.39
C LEU A 2 -46.50 33.83 21.21
N LEU A 3 -45.18 33.88 21.41
CA LEU A 3 -44.19 33.35 20.46
C LEU A 3 -43.97 31.87 20.81
N ALA A 4 -44.44 30.99 19.95
CA ALA A 4 -44.10 29.56 20.03
C ALA A 4 -42.77 29.34 19.35
N ALA A 5 -41.71 28.92 20.11
CA ALA A 5 -40.45 28.48 19.60
C ALA A 5 -40.59 27.04 19.09
N CYS A 6 -40.54 26.87 17.77
CA CYS A 6 -40.50 25.56 17.13
C CYS A 6 -39.04 25.03 17.16
N SER A 7 -38.73 24.10 18.07
CA SER A 7 -37.45 23.38 18.10
C SER A 7 -37.51 22.29 17.05
N LEU A 8 -36.76 22.45 15.95
CA LEU A 8 -36.51 21.38 14.99
C LEU A 8 -35.56 20.34 15.63
N PRO A 9 -35.90 19.06 15.59
CA PRO A 9 -34.93 18.02 16.00
C PRO A 9 -33.76 18.04 15.03
N ALA A 10 -32.54 18.17 15.55
CA ALA A 10 -31.35 17.94 14.80
C ALA A 10 -31.36 16.47 14.37
N LEU A 11 -31.48 16.22 13.06
CA LEU A 11 -31.19 14.90 12.50
C LEU A 11 -29.72 14.60 12.79
N ALA A 12 -29.47 13.70 13.73
CA ALA A 12 -28.16 13.07 13.89
C ALA A 12 -27.94 12.28 12.61
N GLY A 13 -27.24 12.87 11.66
CA GLY A 13 -26.75 12.16 10.50
C GLY A 13 -25.80 11.06 11.00
N ASP A 14 -26.07 9.81 10.67
CA ASP A 14 -25.14 8.70 10.87
C ASP A 14 -23.82 9.13 10.24
N ALA A 15 -22.80 9.37 11.08
CA ALA A 15 -21.47 9.64 10.58
C ALA A 15 -21.03 8.39 9.81
N ALA A 16 -20.67 8.55 8.55
CA ALA A 16 -20.14 7.46 7.73
C ALA A 16 -19.07 6.68 8.52
N PRO A 17 -19.03 5.35 8.41
CA PRO A 17 -18.08 4.54 9.16
C PRO A 17 -16.67 5.00 8.82
N ARG A 18 -15.91 5.39 9.86
CA ARG A 18 -14.53 5.83 9.68
C ARG A 18 -13.68 4.67 9.21
N ILE A 19 -13.02 4.84 8.08
CA ILE A 19 -12.03 3.89 7.59
C ILE A 19 -10.90 3.79 8.62
N LYS A 20 -10.51 2.56 8.96
CA LYS A 20 -9.40 2.29 9.89
C LYS A 20 -8.44 1.30 9.23
N PRO A 21 -7.11 1.48 9.43
CA PRO A 21 -6.15 0.48 9.01
C PRO A 21 -6.41 -0.86 9.71
N LEU A 22 -6.24 -1.95 8.98
CA LEU A 22 -6.20 -3.29 9.56
C LEU A 22 -4.90 -3.46 10.35
N GLY A 23 -4.95 -4.24 11.44
CA GLY A 23 -3.73 -4.61 12.16
C GLY A 23 -2.78 -5.44 11.30
N VAL A 24 -1.48 -5.35 11.54
CA VAL A 24 -0.45 -6.05 10.74
C VAL A 24 -0.56 -7.57 10.77
N ASP A 25 -1.16 -8.11 11.82
CA ASP A 25 -1.41 -9.56 11.96
C ASP A 25 -2.72 -10.02 11.30
N ALA A 26 -3.49 -9.08 10.74
CA ALA A 26 -4.72 -9.42 10.03
C ALA A 26 -4.40 -10.09 8.69
N THR A 27 -5.36 -10.81 8.16
CA THR A 27 -5.32 -11.38 6.82
C THR A 27 -6.49 -10.86 6.00
N VAL A 28 -6.29 -10.77 4.68
CA VAL A 28 -7.38 -10.52 3.74
C VAL A 28 -7.60 -11.79 2.93
N GLU A 29 -8.75 -12.41 3.09
CA GLU A 29 -9.09 -13.72 2.50
C GLU A 29 -7.97 -14.77 2.72
N GLY A 30 -7.41 -14.82 3.93
CA GLY A 30 -6.35 -15.75 4.29
C GLY A 30 -4.93 -15.34 3.87
N THR A 31 -4.77 -14.22 3.15
CA THR A 31 -3.46 -13.71 2.72
C THR A 31 -2.90 -12.74 3.76
N SER A 32 -1.67 -12.97 4.22
CA SER A 32 -0.97 -12.10 5.17
C SER A 32 -0.52 -10.79 4.54
N PHE A 33 -0.27 -9.76 5.36
CA PHE A 33 0.31 -8.49 4.86
C PHE A 33 1.68 -8.70 4.24
N ALA A 34 2.49 -9.60 4.78
CA ALA A 34 3.81 -9.94 4.21
C ALA A 34 3.70 -10.50 2.79
N ASP A 35 2.70 -11.33 2.52
CA ASP A 35 2.44 -11.86 1.19
C ASP A 35 1.79 -10.82 0.27
N LEU A 36 0.89 -10.00 0.82
CA LEU A 36 0.29 -8.88 0.08
C LEU A 36 1.35 -7.86 -0.37
N THR A 37 2.38 -7.64 0.45
CA THR A 37 3.52 -6.78 0.07
C THR A 37 4.26 -7.34 -1.14
N ALA A 38 4.52 -8.64 -1.18
CA ALA A 38 5.14 -9.28 -2.35
C ALA A 38 4.22 -9.24 -3.58
N GLN A 39 2.89 -9.42 -3.39
CA GLN A 39 1.92 -9.30 -4.48
C GLN A 39 1.85 -7.88 -5.02
N TRP A 40 1.93 -6.86 -4.16
CA TRP A 40 1.97 -5.47 -4.57
C TRP A 40 3.15 -5.18 -5.49
N TRP A 41 4.35 -5.66 -5.16
CA TRP A 41 5.53 -5.48 -6.02
C TRP A 41 5.39 -6.19 -7.36
N ARG A 42 4.83 -7.43 -7.40
CA ARG A 42 4.55 -8.13 -8.65
C ARG A 42 3.57 -7.36 -9.51
N TRP A 43 2.47 -6.88 -8.92
CA TRP A 43 1.52 -6.02 -9.60
C TRP A 43 2.21 -4.77 -10.18
N ALA A 44 3.00 -4.06 -9.37
CA ALA A 44 3.64 -2.82 -9.77
C ALA A 44 4.65 -3.00 -10.92
N PHE A 45 5.42 -4.10 -10.91
CA PHE A 45 6.36 -4.43 -12.00
C PHE A 45 5.69 -5.04 -13.24
N ASP A 46 4.46 -5.49 -13.13
CA ASP A 46 3.72 -6.11 -14.24
C ASP A 46 2.95 -5.09 -15.07
N LEU A 47 2.79 -3.89 -14.56
CA LEU A 47 2.12 -2.82 -15.28
C LEU A 47 2.97 -2.33 -16.47
N PRO A 48 2.31 -1.89 -17.57
CA PRO A 48 3.00 -1.32 -18.72
C PRO A 48 3.66 0.04 -18.44
N VAL A 49 3.28 0.67 -17.33
CA VAL A 49 3.80 1.94 -16.83
C VAL A 49 4.27 1.77 -15.41
N GLU A 50 5.28 2.52 -15.00
CA GLU A 50 5.75 2.53 -13.62
C GLU A 50 4.74 3.31 -12.74
N PRO A 51 3.93 2.64 -11.88
CA PRO A 51 2.83 3.30 -11.18
C PRO A 51 3.30 4.35 -10.19
N TRP A 52 4.55 4.27 -9.73
CA TRP A 52 5.15 5.28 -8.84
C TRP A 52 5.57 6.56 -9.56
N LEU A 53 5.60 6.59 -10.89
CA LEU A 53 5.87 7.79 -11.71
C LEU A 53 4.59 8.46 -12.21
N GLU A 54 3.46 7.79 -12.10
CA GLU A 54 2.16 8.30 -12.51
C GLU A 54 1.68 9.39 -11.54
N ARG A 55 1.11 10.50 -12.07
CA ARG A 55 0.80 11.71 -11.28
C ARG A 55 -0.66 11.87 -10.91
N ASP A 56 -1.54 11.47 -11.81
CA ASP A 56 -2.94 11.93 -11.80
C ASP A 56 -3.94 10.84 -11.40
N GLY A 57 -3.56 9.57 -11.42
CA GLY A 57 -4.42 8.42 -11.11
C GLY A 57 -5.07 7.79 -12.34
N ASP A 58 -4.68 8.18 -13.56
CA ASP A 58 -5.28 7.69 -14.81
C ASP A 58 -5.12 6.17 -15.01
N HIS A 59 -4.19 5.55 -14.28
CA HIS A 59 -3.86 4.13 -14.41
C HIS A 59 -4.08 3.34 -13.12
N CYS A 60 -4.73 3.92 -12.12
CA CYS A 60 -4.89 3.25 -10.82
C CYS A 60 -5.84 2.04 -10.83
N ASP A 61 -6.59 1.82 -11.91
CA ASP A 61 -7.45 0.65 -12.12
C ASP A 61 -6.74 -0.48 -12.86
N GLN A 62 -5.54 -0.25 -13.40
CA GLN A 62 -4.83 -1.24 -14.21
C GLN A 62 -4.27 -2.37 -13.36
N GLY A 63 -4.36 -3.60 -13.89
CA GLY A 63 -3.82 -4.80 -13.26
C GLY A 63 -4.47 -5.19 -11.94
N GLN A 64 -5.56 -4.54 -11.55
CA GLN A 64 -6.26 -4.84 -10.29
C GLN A 64 -7.02 -6.17 -10.37
N SER A 65 -6.90 -6.98 -9.34
CA SER A 65 -7.63 -8.26 -9.24
C SER A 65 -7.84 -8.66 -7.76
N GLY A 66 -8.76 -9.61 -7.53
CA GLY A 66 -9.01 -10.14 -6.19
C GLY A 66 -9.59 -9.12 -5.19
N PRO A 67 -9.47 -9.38 -3.89
CA PRO A 67 -10.13 -8.60 -2.84
C PRO A 67 -9.36 -7.33 -2.45
N VAL A 68 -8.09 -7.20 -2.83
CA VAL A 68 -7.23 -6.07 -2.48
C VAL A 68 -7.04 -5.17 -3.69
N TRP A 69 -7.22 -3.89 -3.48
CA TRP A 69 -6.92 -2.83 -4.44
C TRP A 69 -5.58 -2.20 -4.10
N PHE A 70 -4.65 -2.28 -5.03
CA PHE A 70 -3.31 -1.75 -4.86
C PHE A 70 -3.23 -0.29 -5.28
N LEU A 71 -2.69 0.55 -4.42
CA LEU A 71 -2.35 1.93 -4.75
C LEU A 71 -0.83 2.11 -4.73
N ALA A 72 -0.32 2.96 -5.59
CA ALA A 72 1.11 3.24 -5.66
C ALA A 72 1.49 4.47 -4.83
N GLY A 73 2.65 4.42 -4.18
CA GLY A 73 3.35 5.58 -3.64
C GLY A 73 4.02 6.39 -4.76
N THR A 74 5.14 7.02 -4.45
CA THR A 74 6.01 7.70 -5.42
C THR A 74 7.46 7.29 -5.24
N ASP A 75 8.31 7.69 -6.16
CA ASP A 75 9.76 7.57 -6.04
C ASP A 75 10.41 8.72 -5.22
N GLY A 76 9.61 9.57 -4.61
CA GLY A 76 10.05 10.70 -3.78
C GLY A 76 10.43 11.97 -4.55
N ARG A 77 10.38 11.99 -5.88
CA ARG A 77 10.76 13.15 -6.70
C ARG A 77 9.64 14.17 -6.89
N PHE A 78 8.41 13.83 -6.51
CA PHE A 78 7.25 14.71 -6.64
C PHE A 78 6.14 14.31 -5.65
N GLU A 79 5.22 15.23 -5.43
CA GLU A 79 4.01 15.00 -4.65
C GLU A 79 2.84 14.73 -5.63
N PRO A 80 2.32 13.50 -5.70
CA PRO A 80 1.20 13.17 -6.56
C PRO A 80 -0.12 13.60 -5.92
N ARG A 81 -1.07 13.89 -6.76
CA ARG A 81 -2.47 14.04 -6.36
C ARG A 81 -3.33 13.16 -7.26
N ARG A 82 -3.59 11.94 -6.81
CA ARG A 82 -4.30 10.95 -7.59
C ARG A 82 -5.77 10.86 -7.18
N GLU A 83 -6.62 10.74 -8.16
CA GLU A 83 -8.04 10.47 -7.98
C GLU A 83 -8.33 9.08 -8.58
N CYS A 84 -8.68 8.13 -7.72
CA CYS A 84 -8.91 6.73 -8.11
C CYS A 84 -10.33 6.31 -7.74
N SER A 85 -11.05 5.74 -8.69
CA SER A 85 -12.33 5.10 -8.44
C SER A 85 -12.12 3.62 -8.14
N MET A 86 -12.62 3.16 -7.00
CA MET A 86 -12.48 1.77 -6.56
C MET A 86 -13.84 1.12 -6.39
N PRO A 87 -14.00 -0.16 -6.75
CA PRO A 87 -15.23 -0.88 -6.45
C PRO A 87 -15.47 -0.98 -4.95
N GLU A 88 -16.73 -0.89 -4.54
CA GLU A 88 -17.13 -1.09 -3.16
C GLU A 88 -16.72 -2.48 -2.64
N GLY A 89 -16.38 -2.57 -1.35
CA GLY A 89 -16.03 -3.82 -0.69
C GLY A 89 -14.57 -4.27 -0.88
N LYS A 90 -13.74 -3.50 -1.58
CA LYS A 90 -12.31 -3.79 -1.69
C LYS A 90 -11.55 -3.32 -0.45
N HIS A 91 -10.54 -4.10 -0.06
CA HIS A 91 -9.50 -3.64 0.84
C HIS A 91 -8.47 -2.83 0.05
N VAL A 92 -7.95 -1.77 0.63
CA VAL A 92 -6.93 -0.94 -0.03
C VAL A 92 -5.57 -1.21 0.61
N LEU A 93 -4.57 -1.52 -0.21
CA LEU A 93 -3.17 -1.56 0.21
C LEU A 93 -2.45 -0.36 -0.41
N LEU A 94 -2.02 0.55 0.46
CA LEU A 94 -1.22 1.73 0.10
C LEU A 94 0.11 1.67 0.84
N PRO A 95 1.23 1.47 0.17
CA PRO A 95 2.54 1.64 0.79
C PRO A 95 2.81 3.13 1.00
N VAL A 96 2.95 3.55 2.25
CA VAL A 96 3.27 4.93 2.62
C VAL A 96 4.72 5.24 2.33
N ILE A 97 5.59 4.32 2.73
CA ILE A 97 7.01 4.27 2.41
C ILE A 97 7.31 2.82 2.11
N ASN A 98 7.91 2.56 0.98
CA ASN A 98 8.30 1.20 0.65
C ASN A 98 9.69 1.19 0.01
N MET A 99 10.41 0.11 0.27
CA MET A 99 11.74 -0.10 -0.27
C MET A 99 11.85 -1.54 -0.76
N ILE A 100 12.49 -1.70 -1.89
CA ILE A 100 12.82 -3.00 -2.44
C ILE A 100 14.32 -3.07 -2.76
N TYR A 101 14.92 -4.20 -2.48
CA TYR A 101 16.23 -4.56 -3.00
C TYR A 101 16.11 -5.84 -3.82
N TYR A 102 16.78 -5.88 -4.94
CA TYR A 102 16.76 -7.04 -5.84
C TYR A 102 18.14 -7.33 -6.41
N GLY A 103 18.41 -8.59 -6.67
CA GLY A 103 19.60 -9.07 -7.36
C GLY A 103 19.24 -9.64 -8.72
N ALA A 104 20.06 -9.34 -9.71
CA ALA A 104 19.85 -9.75 -11.09
C ALA A 104 20.48 -11.12 -11.43
N ASN A 105 20.93 -11.90 -10.44
CA ASN A 105 21.57 -13.19 -10.66
C ASN A 105 21.18 -14.22 -9.59
N GLU A 106 21.43 -15.49 -9.88
CA GLU A 106 21.15 -16.62 -8.98
C GLU A 106 21.94 -16.60 -7.67
N MET A 107 22.92 -15.72 -7.56
CA MET A 107 23.79 -15.58 -6.38
C MET A 107 23.29 -14.51 -5.39
N ALA A 108 22.15 -13.86 -5.66
CA ALA A 108 21.58 -12.91 -4.72
C ALA A 108 21.17 -13.63 -3.43
N ASP A 109 21.90 -13.36 -2.34
CA ASP A 109 21.56 -13.88 -1.02
C ASP A 109 20.33 -13.17 -0.47
N CYS A 110 19.27 -13.93 -0.25
CA CYS A 110 18.03 -13.42 0.33
C CYS A 110 18.24 -12.73 1.68
N ALA A 111 19.10 -13.26 2.53
CA ALA A 111 19.38 -12.65 3.84
C ALA A 111 20.04 -11.28 3.68
N GLN A 112 20.95 -11.15 2.73
CA GLN A 112 21.59 -9.85 2.42
C GLN A 112 20.59 -8.84 1.83
N LEU A 113 19.71 -9.27 0.92
CA LEU A 113 18.65 -8.40 0.39
C LEU A 113 17.73 -7.90 1.50
N LYS A 114 17.26 -8.79 2.37
CA LYS A 114 16.42 -8.44 3.52
C LYS A 114 17.15 -7.53 4.51
N GLN A 115 18.43 -7.74 4.74
CA GLN A 115 19.22 -6.87 5.59
C GLN A 115 19.37 -5.47 4.99
N SER A 116 19.64 -5.37 3.70
CA SER A 116 19.83 -4.08 3.01
C SER A 116 18.55 -3.24 3.02
N VAL A 117 17.42 -3.84 2.72
CA VAL A 117 16.12 -3.13 2.72
C VAL A 117 15.75 -2.69 4.12
N ARG A 118 15.99 -3.51 5.14
CA ARG A 118 15.73 -3.17 6.54
C ARG A 118 16.59 -1.99 7.01
N GLN A 119 17.90 -2.03 6.75
CA GLN A 119 18.82 -0.97 7.13
C GLN A 119 18.46 0.37 6.48
N ASN A 120 17.90 0.35 5.28
CA ASN A 120 17.46 1.56 4.64
C ASN A 120 16.23 2.15 5.32
N ASN A 121 15.24 1.32 5.63
CA ASN A 121 14.02 1.75 6.29
C ASN A 121 14.22 2.12 7.77
N ASP A 122 15.22 1.56 8.45
CA ASP A 122 15.60 1.95 9.82
C ASP A 122 16.09 3.41 9.93
N ARG A 123 16.37 4.06 8.79
CA ARG A 123 16.80 5.47 8.76
C ARG A 123 15.63 6.45 8.63
N LEU A 124 14.41 5.97 8.48
CA LEU A 124 13.23 6.82 8.41
C LEU A 124 13.03 7.52 9.77
N SER A 125 12.88 8.83 9.74
CA SER A 125 12.70 9.63 10.94
C SER A 125 11.24 9.91 11.27
N SER A 126 10.37 9.88 10.29
CA SER A 126 8.93 10.10 10.47
C SER A 126 8.12 9.63 9.27
N ALA A 127 6.88 9.25 9.54
CA ALA A 127 5.85 9.04 8.54
C ALA A 127 4.52 9.58 9.08
N VAL A 128 3.71 10.20 8.22
CA VAL A 128 2.40 10.71 8.59
C VAL A 128 1.38 10.20 7.58
N VAL A 129 0.30 9.64 8.10
CA VAL A 129 -0.85 9.20 7.30
C VAL A 129 -2.11 9.84 7.85
N LEU A 130 -2.90 10.40 6.96
CA LEU A 130 -4.24 10.92 7.27
C LEU A 130 -5.26 10.12 6.46
N ILE A 131 -6.30 9.64 7.12
CA ILE A 131 -7.46 9.04 6.46
C ILE A 131 -8.65 9.94 6.78
N ASP A 132 -9.27 10.49 5.74
CA ASP A 132 -10.36 11.47 5.88
C ASP A 132 -10.00 12.66 6.81
N GLY A 133 -8.73 13.10 6.72
CA GLY A 133 -8.21 14.19 7.56
C GLY A 133 -7.87 13.78 9.00
N VAL A 134 -8.07 12.52 9.38
CA VAL A 134 -7.77 12.00 10.73
C VAL A 134 -6.42 11.31 10.73
N PRO A 135 -5.49 11.71 11.63
CA PRO A 135 -4.19 11.05 11.73
C PRO A 135 -4.32 9.57 12.13
N VAL A 136 -3.56 8.72 11.44
CA VAL A 136 -3.33 7.34 11.87
C VAL A 136 -2.23 7.36 12.94
N PRO A 137 -2.51 6.91 14.17
CA PRO A 137 -1.49 6.91 15.23
C PRO A 137 -0.47 5.78 15.00
N ASP A 138 0.75 5.99 15.49
CA ASP A 138 1.80 4.98 15.53
C ASP A 138 2.02 4.29 14.17
N VAL A 139 2.21 5.08 13.10
CA VAL A 139 2.30 4.59 11.72
C VAL A 139 3.41 3.55 11.54
N GLU A 140 4.48 3.67 12.30
CA GLU A 140 5.60 2.72 12.31
C GLU A 140 5.20 1.28 12.72
N ARG A 141 4.09 1.11 13.42
CA ARG A 141 3.54 -0.20 13.77
C ARG A 141 3.02 -0.99 12.56
N PHE A 142 2.79 -0.30 11.45
CA PHE A 142 2.31 -0.90 10.20
C PHE A 142 3.44 -1.29 9.25
N ARG A 143 4.69 -1.24 9.73
CA ARG A 143 5.84 -1.70 8.96
C ARG A 143 5.81 -3.23 8.81
N VAL A 144 5.84 -3.71 7.57
CA VAL A 144 5.75 -5.13 7.25
C VAL A 144 6.77 -5.49 6.19
N ALA A 145 7.66 -6.41 6.52
CA ALA A 145 8.58 -6.98 5.56
C ALA A 145 7.97 -8.20 4.86
N THR A 146 8.36 -8.48 3.62
CA THR A 146 8.02 -9.73 2.95
C THR A 146 8.49 -10.93 3.78
N ALA A 147 7.67 -11.97 3.89
CA ALA A 147 7.98 -13.16 4.69
C ALA A 147 9.28 -13.83 4.22
N SER A 148 9.44 -13.95 2.90
CA SER A 148 10.64 -14.47 2.24
C SER A 148 10.98 -13.60 1.03
N CYS A 149 12.12 -13.85 0.42
CA CYS A 149 12.37 -13.30 -0.90
C CYS A 149 11.40 -13.90 -1.91
N PHE A 150 11.09 -13.14 -2.93
CA PHE A 150 10.14 -13.51 -3.98
C PHE A 150 10.71 -13.18 -5.35
N ARG A 151 10.14 -13.77 -6.36
CA ARG A 151 10.41 -13.40 -7.75
C ARG A 151 9.37 -12.38 -8.19
N TRP A 152 9.83 -11.26 -8.71
CA TRP A 152 8.94 -10.22 -9.20
C TRP A 152 8.49 -10.44 -10.65
N ASP A 153 9.20 -11.31 -11.38
CA ASP A 153 8.97 -11.69 -12.78
C ASP A 153 8.37 -13.09 -12.95
N GLU A 154 7.66 -13.57 -11.93
CA GLU A 154 7.07 -14.92 -11.91
C GLU A 154 6.13 -15.11 -13.11
N GLY A 155 6.36 -16.20 -13.86
CA GLY A 155 5.57 -16.51 -15.06
C GLY A 155 6.07 -15.88 -16.36
N LYS A 156 7.09 -15.02 -16.34
CA LYS A 156 7.71 -14.48 -17.55
C LYS A 156 8.94 -15.32 -17.97
N PRO A 157 9.22 -15.45 -19.27
CA PRO A 157 10.45 -16.07 -19.75
C PRO A 157 11.65 -15.22 -19.28
N ILE A 158 12.57 -15.84 -18.55
CA ILE A 158 13.64 -15.11 -17.86
C ILE A 158 15.01 -15.54 -18.37
N SER A 159 15.86 -14.55 -18.50
CA SER A 159 17.30 -14.70 -18.48
C SER A 159 17.85 -14.37 -17.08
N GLY A 160 17.73 -15.29 -16.13
CA GLY A 160 18.22 -15.12 -14.77
C GLY A 160 17.14 -15.17 -13.69
N THR A 161 17.54 -15.37 -12.44
CA THR A 161 16.64 -15.34 -11.28
C THR A 161 16.60 -13.94 -10.70
N ASN A 162 15.46 -13.26 -10.82
CA ASN A 162 15.24 -11.98 -10.17
C ASN A 162 14.61 -12.22 -8.79
N MET A 163 15.44 -12.23 -7.77
CA MET A 163 15.04 -12.36 -6.38
C MET A 163 14.95 -10.98 -5.73
N ALA A 164 13.89 -10.72 -5.01
CA ALA A 164 13.66 -9.47 -4.32
C ALA A 164 13.18 -9.66 -2.89
N ALA A 165 13.46 -8.68 -2.05
CA ALA A 165 12.90 -8.54 -0.71
C ALA A 165 12.48 -7.08 -0.51
N SER A 166 11.38 -6.87 0.23
CA SER A 166 10.91 -5.53 0.60
C SER A 166 10.59 -5.44 2.09
N ASP A 167 10.52 -4.21 2.55
CA ASP A 167 10.20 -3.83 3.92
C ASP A 167 9.42 -2.51 3.93
#